data_9283d0472be2fa88c8d4daad99e32ec7
#
_entry.id   9283d0472be2fa88c8d4daad99e32ec7
#
_cell.length_a   1.000
_cell.length_b   1.000
_cell.length_c   1.000
_cell.angle_alpha   90.00
_cell.angle_beta   90.00
_cell.angle_gamma   90.00
#
_symmetry.space_group_name_H-M   'P 1'
#
loop_
_entity.id
_entity.type
_entity.pdbx_description
1 polymer ?
#
loop_
_entity_poly.entity_id
_entity_poly.type
_entity_poly.pdbx_seq_one_letter_code
_entity_poly.pdbx_strand_id
1 'polypeptide(L)'
;LPKVLRIINRFNIGGITYNVSYLSKYLEPEFETLLVGGPEEKGEDSSLYIPEGLGLKPKVLKQFQREINFKADYQAYKEIKKLIREFKPDIVHTHASKAGAIGRLAAIHCKVPVIVHTFHGHVFHSYFGKLKTAFYKTIERYLAKRSTAIIAISNKQKTELSEIFKIAPKEKIHVIPLGFDLTRFTINKEQNRKEFREKYNLHDGLIAIGIIGRLAPIKNHGLFIESIAYLKKSGVTNFKAFIIGDGDTRTLIEENCESLGITYSNNPKDNVDVIFTSWITNVEWALHGLDIVTLTSLNEGTPVSIIEAQAAGKYVVSTNVGGIEDVLHPHCGLLSEVADKRSFFENLQKAITYKKNTTQTELEGEKWALSKFSYQRLVNDMRQLYQQLTKSV
;
A
#
# COMPACT_ATOMS: atom_id res chain seq x y z
N LEU A 1 25.85 -18.50 -7.21
CA LEU A 1 24.50 -18.01 -6.94
C LEU A 1 24.27 -16.73 -7.75
N PRO A 2 23.13 -16.59 -8.43
CA PRO A 2 22.82 -15.34 -9.12
C PRO A 2 22.73 -14.18 -8.13
N LYS A 3 23.28 -13.03 -8.53
CA LYS A 3 23.36 -11.83 -7.71
C LYS A 3 22.33 -10.79 -8.13
N VAL A 4 21.59 -10.26 -7.17
CA VAL A 4 20.56 -9.22 -7.40
C VAL A 4 20.97 -7.91 -6.73
N LEU A 5 21.20 -6.87 -7.51
CA LEU A 5 21.31 -5.51 -6.99
C LEU A 5 19.91 -4.85 -7.01
N ARG A 6 19.34 -4.65 -5.82
CA ARG A 6 18.00 -4.05 -5.64
C ARG A 6 18.13 -2.60 -5.24
N ILE A 7 17.50 -1.71 -6.01
CA ILE A 7 17.65 -0.27 -5.84
C ILE A 7 16.29 0.38 -5.60
N ILE A 8 16.15 1.06 -4.46
CA ILE A 8 14.97 1.87 -4.12
C ILE A 8 15.33 3.35 -4.02
N ASN A 9 14.32 4.21 -4.01
CA ASN A 9 14.55 5.65 -3.94
C ASN A 9 15.08 6.08 -2.57
N ARG A 10 14.35 5.73 -1.50
CA ARG A 10 14.65 6.09 -0.11
C ARG A 10 14.15 5.03 0.86
N PHE A 11 14.79 4.98 2.03
CA PHE A 11 14.31 4.21 3.18
C PHE A 11 13.39 5.07 4.05
N ASN A 12 12.22 5.42 3.50
CA ASN A 12 11.15 6.09 4.23
C ASN A 12 9.99 5.12 4.50
N ILE A 13 9.19 5.40 5.52
CA ILE A 13 8.05 4.53 5.88
C ILE A 13 7.07 4.43 4.71
N GLY A 14 6.80 3.20 4.28
CA GLY A 14 5.87 2.90 3.20
C GLY A 14 5.96 1.47 2.70
N GLY A 15 4.97 1.03 1.94
CA GLY A 15 4.85 -0.34 1.43
C GLY A 15 6.04 -0.81 0.57
N ILE A 16 6.76 0.11 -0.07
CA ILE A 16 7.92 -0.21 -0.91
C ILE A 16 9.03 -0.85 -0.07
N THR A 17 9.37 -0.25 1.08
CA THR A 17 10.46 -0.76 1.93
C THR A 17 10.17 -2.17 2.44
N TYR A 18 8.94 -2.46 2.87
CA TYR A 18 8.54 -3.82 3.26
C TYR A 18 8.73 -4.81 2.11
N ASN A 19 8.23 -4.49 0.92
CA ASN A 19 8.32 -5.38 -0.24
C ASN A 19 9.76 -5.69 -0.65
N VAL A 20 10.62 -4.66 -0.74
CA VAL A 20 12.02 -4.87 -1.12
C VAL A 20 12.81 -5.61 -0.04
N SER A 21 12.46 -5.40 1.25
CA SER A 21 13.07 -6.10 2.37
C SER A 21 12.70 -7.58 2.36
N TYR A 22 11.41 -7.91 2.17
CA TYR A 22 10.99 -9.32 2.04
C TYR A 22 11.63 -10.00 0.85
N LEU A 23 11.66 -9.36 -0.32
CA LEU A 23 12.33 -9.89 -1.49
C LEU A 23 13.84 -10.07 -1.30
N SER A 24 14.49 -9.15 -0.57
CA SER A 24 15.93 -9.26 -0.33
C SER A 24 16.26 -10.35 0.67
N LYS A 25 15.38 -10.59 1.66
CA LYS A 25 15.59 -11.62 2.69
C LYS A 25 15.20 -13.01 2.22
N TYR A 26 14.00 -13.15 1.66
CA TYR A 26 13.41 -14.49 1.45
C TYR A 26 13.64 -15.06 0.05
N LEU A 27 14.39 -14.37 -0.81
CA LEU A 27 14.97 -14.95 -2.02
C LEU A 27 16.28 -15.69 -1.74
N GLU A 28 16.86 -15.52 -0.55
CA GLU A 28 17.94 -16.38 -0.07
C GLU A 28 17.42 -17.81 0.21
N PRO A 29 18.24 -18.87 0.02
CA PRO A 29 19.63 -18.82 -0.44
C PRO A 29 19.79 -18.82 -1.97
N GLU A 30 18.72 -18.85 -2.78
CA GLU A 30 18.83 -19.00 -4.24
C GLU A 30 19.41 -17.76 -4.93
N PHE A 31 19.26 -16.57 -4.32
CA PHE A 31 19.78 -15.31 -4.84
C PHE A 31 20.52 -14.54 -3.75
N GLU A 32 21.74 -14.12 -4.04
CA GLU A 32 22.48 -13.16 -3.19
C GLU A 32 21.97 -11.73 -3.49
N THR A 33 21.42 -11.03 -2.52
CA THR A 33 20.84 -9.69 -2.74
C THR A 33 21.61 -8.59 -2.03
N LEU A 34 22.00 -7.54 -2.77
CA LEU A 34 22.46 -6.26 -2.23
C LEU A 34 21.33 -5.23 -2.34
N LEU A 35 20.79 -4.79 -1.20
CA LEU A 35 19.76 -3.74 -1.12
C LEU A 35 20.40 -2.36 -0.97
N VAL A 36 19.99 -1.42 -1.84
CA VAL A 36 20.56 -0.07 -1.91
C VAL A 36 19.43 0.95 -2.01
N GLY A 37 19.56 2.07 -1.30
CA GLY A 37 18.61 3.19 -1.36
C GLY A 37 19.17 4.47 -0.80
N GLY A 38 18.42 5.57 -0.93
CA GLY A 38 18.75 6.84 -0.27
C GLY A 38 18.28 6.90 1.18
N PRO A 39 18.74 7.90 1.96
CA PRO A 39 18.21 8.17 3.28
C PRO A 39 16.79 8.74 3.19
N GLU A 40 16.09 8.75 4.31
CA GLU A 40 14.87 9.53 4.52
C GLU A 40 15.16 11.04 4.39
N GLU A 41 14.14 11.82 4.08
CA GLU A 41 14.24 13.28 4.03
C GLU A 41 13.81 13.93 5.36
N LYS A 42 14.18 15.20 5.53
CA LYS A 42 13.80 15.98 6.72
C LYS A 42 12.26 16.00 6.87
N GLY A 43 11.78 15.48 8.01
CA GLY A 43 10.35 15.35 8.30
C GLY A 43 9.74 14.02 7.88
N GLU A 44 10.53 13.10 7.34
CA GLU A 44 10.14 11.69 7.12
C GLU A 44 10.76 10.81 8.22
N ASP A 45 10.04 9.78 8.62
CA ASP A 45 10.59 8.75 9.51
C ASP A 45 11.37 7.71 8.71
N SER A 46 12.52 7.31 9.28
CA SER A 46 13.34 6.25 8.68
C SER A 46 12.67 4.89 8.75
N SER A 47 12.75 4.14 7.67
CA SER A 47 12.30 2.75 7.61
C SER A 47 13.43 1.73 7.58
N LEU A 48 14.67 2.13 7.89
CA LEU A 48 15.83 1.23 7.95
C LEU A 48 15.67 0.10 8.95
N TYR A 49 14.91 0.34 10.03
CA TYR A 49 14.60 -0.70 11.02
C TYR A 49 13.90 -1.92 10.41
N ILE A 50 13.21 -1.79 9.25
CA ILE A 50 12.51 -2.89 8.58
C ILE A 50 13.50 -3.90 7.99
N PRO A 51 14.41 -3.54 7.07
CA PRO A 51 15.41 -4.48 6.57
C PRO A 51 16.40 -4.92 7.64
N GLU A 52 16.80 -4.05 8.57
CA GLU A 52 17.69 -4.39 9.69
C GLU A 52 17.06 -5.42 10.64
N GLY A 53 15.77 -5.27 10.95
CA GLY A 53 15.00 -6.25 11.74
C GLY A 53 14.91 -7.64 11.08
N LEU A 54 15.05 -7.71 9.74
CA LEU A 54 15.15 -8.96 8.99
C LEU A 54 16.61 -9.48 8.87
N GLY A 55 17.57 -8.82 9.51
CA GLY A 55 19.00 -9.17 9.46
C GLY A 55 19.71 -8.73 8.18
N LEU A 56 19.10 -7.86 7.36
CA LEU A 56 19.72 -7.29 6.18
C LEU A 56 20.61 -6.11 6.56
N LYS A 57 21.63 -5.82 5.72
CA LYS A 57 22.51 -4.66 5.85
C LYS A 57 22.40 -3.79 4.58
N PRO A 58 21.35 -2.95 4.48
CA PRO A 58 21.16 -2.12 3.31
C PRO A 58 22.28 -1.08 3.18
N LYS A 59 22.64 -0.75 1.95
CA LYS A 59 23.60 0.31 1.66
C LYS A 59 22.87 1.62 1.40
N VAL A 60 23.13 2.63 2.24
CA VAL A 60 22.53 3.96 2.10
C VAL A 60 23.43 4.87 1.27
N LEU A 61 22.91 5.39 0.16
CA LEU A 61 23.58 6.35 -0.71
C LEU A 61 23.07 7.76 -0.42
N LYS A 62 23.87 8.57 0.27
CA LYS A 62 23.50 9.93 0.72
C LYS A 62 23.07 10.87 -0.42
N GLN A 63 23.57 10.64 -1.63
CA GLN A 63 23.27 11.44 -2.82
C GLN A 63 21.91 11.12 -3.44
N PHE A 64 21.27 10.02 -3.00
CA PHE A 64 20.02 9.55 -3.55
C PHE A 64 18.84 10.24 -2.85
N GLN A 65 18.52 11.48 -3.29
CA GLN A 65 17.48 12.35 -2.71
C GLN A 65 16.19 12.31 -3.54
N ARG A 66 15.08 12.79 -2.99
CA ARG A 66 13.78 12.87 -3.68
C ARG A 66 13.80 13.89 -4.81
N GLU A 67 14.28 15.07 -4.51
CA GLU A 67 14.32 16.16 -5.47
C GLU A 67 15.30 15.88 -6.61
N ILE A 68 15.01 16.41 -7.78
CA ILE A 68 15.90 16.33 -8.93
C ILE A 68 17.03 17.33 -8.71
N ASN A 69 18.23 16.80 -8.54
CA ASN A 69 19.47 17.57 -8.43
C ASN A 69 20.52 16.93 -9.33
N PHE A 70 20.80 17.56 -10.45
CA PHE A 70 21.69 17.01 -11.49
C PHE A 70 23.07 16.59 -10.96
N LYS A 71 23.65 17.35 -10.01
CA LYS A 71 24.95 17.02 -9.43
C LYS A 71 24.87 15.80 -8.53
N ALA A 72 23.88 15.77 -7.62
CA ALA A 72 23.67 14.65 -6.72
C ALA A 72 23.24 13.38 -7.50
N ASP A 73 22.38 13.53 -8.52
CA ASP A 73 21.91 12.43 -9.38
C ASP A 73 23.04 11.82 -10.21
N TYR A 74 23.97 12.66 -10.70
CA TYR A 74 25.16 12.17 -11.40
C TYR A 74 26.15 11.46 -10.44
N GLN A 75 26.27 11.93 -9.21
CA GLN A 75 27.06 11.24 -8.19
C GLN A 75 26.45 9.90 -7.81
N ALA A 76 25.12 9.85 -7.58
CA ALA A 76 24.37 8.62 -7.34
C ALA A 76 24.55 7.61 -8.51
N TYR A 77 24.46 8.09 -9.74
CA TYR A 77 24.72 7.27 -10.93
C TYR A 77 26.13 6.68 -10.94
N LYS A 78 27.17 7.48 -10.62
CA LYS A 78 28.56 6.98 -10.53
C LYS A 78 28.72 5.93 -9.43
N GLU A 79 28.12 6.15 -8.27
CA GLU A 79 28.16 5.20 -7.16
C GLU A 79 27.47 3.89 -7.51
N ILE A 80 26.29 3.94 -8.13
CA ILE A 80 25.60 2.72 -8.59
C ILE A 80 26.44 1.97 -9.62
N LYS A 81 27.09 2.67 -10.57
CA LYS A 81 28.03 2.02 -11.52
C LYS A 81 29.20 1.34 -10.81
N LYS A 82 29.75 1.98 -9.78
CA LYS A 82 30.83 1.40 -8.96
C LYS A 82 30.32 0.12 -8.28
N LEU A 83 29.16 0.17 -7.65
CA LEU A 83 28.53 -0.99 -7.01
C LEU A 83 28.28 -2.14 -7.99
N ILE A 84 27.77 -1.84 -9.19
CA ILE A 84 27.56 -2.86 -10.23
C ILE A 84 28.89 -3.55 -10.62
N ARG A 85 29.97 -2.78 -10.75
CA ARG A 85 31.29 -3.35 -11.10
C ARG A 85 31.89 -4.19 -9.99
N GLU A 86 31.70 -3.78 -8.72
CA GLU A 86 32.20 -4.48 -7.53
C GLU A 86 31.38 -5.73 -7.23
N PHE A 87 30.05 -5.59 -7.18
CA PHE A 87 29.14 -6.67 -6.82
C PHE A 87 28.90 -7.64 -7.96
N LYS A 88 29.03 -7.20 -9.23
CA LYS A 88 28.79 -7.96 -10.47
C LYS A 88 27.43 -8.66 -10.47
N PRO A 89 26.33 -7.91 -10.37
CA PRO A 89 25.00 -8.49 -10.33
C PRO A 89 24.61 -9.09 -11.68
N ASP A 90 23.94 -10.25 -11.64
CA ASP A 90 23.27 -10.86 -12.79
C ASP A 90 21.98 -10.12 -13.10
N ILE A 91 21.31 -9.60 -12.04
CA ILE A 91 20.06 -8.88 -12.11
C ILE A 91 20.20 -7.51 -11.42
N VAL A 92 19.80 -6.44 -12.10
CA VAL A 92 19.51 -5.16 -11.47
C VAL A 92 18.01 -4.97 -11.43
N HIS A 93 17.45 -4.88 -10.23
CA HIS A 93 16.02 -4.63 -10.02
C HIS A 93 15.80 -3.28 -9.35
N THR A 94 15.14 -2.37 -10.05
CA THR A 94 14.89 -1.00 -9.58
C THR A 94 13.43 -0.79 -9.22
N HIS A 95 13.17 0.06 -8.22
CA HIS A 95 11.84 0.40 -7.71
C HIS A 95 11.66 1.91 -7.64
N ALA A 96 10.47 2.41 -7.99
CA ALA A 96 10.11 3.83 -8.06
C ALA A 96 10.86 4.63 -9.15
N SER A 97 10.33 5.84 -9.47
CA SER A 97 10.69 6.56 -10.69
C SER A 97 12.15 6.99 -10.76
N LYS A 98 12.67 7.69 -9.73
CA LYS A 98 14.05 8.22 -9.77
C LYS A 98 15.10 7.11 -9.67
N ALA A 99 14.92 6.17 -8.74
CA ALA A 99 15.76 4.97 -8.64
C ALA A 99 15.69 4.14 -9.92
N GLY A 100 14.47 4.04 -10.49
CA GLY A 100 14.23 3.42 -11.78
C GLY A 100 15.04 4.03 -12.91
N ALA A 101 15.08 5.35 -13.02
CA ALA A 101 15.82 6.03 -14.09
C ALA A 101 17.33 5.88 -13.91
N ILE A 102 17.86 6.23 -12.75
CA ILE A 102 19.30 6.24 -12.49
C ILE A 102 19.86 4.80 -12.47
N GLY A 103 19.17 3.88 -11.79
CA GLY A 103 19.60 2.49 -11.66
C GLY A 103 19.58 1.74 -12.99
N ARG A 104 18.49 1.86 -13.79
CA ARG A 104 18.43 1.24 -15.13
C ARG A 104 19.49 1.81 -16.07
N LEU A 105 19.69 3.13 -16.07
CA LEU A 105 20.73 3.75 -16.89
C LEU A 105 22.14 3.24 -16.54
N ALA A 106 22.44 3.11 -15.25
CA ALA A 106 23.71 2.54 -14.78
C ALA A 106 23.86 1.07 -15.19
N ALA A 107 22.79 0.27 -15.05
CA ALA A 107 22.77 -1.14 -15.45
C ALA A 107 22.98 -1.32 -16.97
N ILE A 108 22.32 -0.50 -17.79
CA ILE A 108 22.50 -0.49 -19.25
C ILE A 108 23.95 -0.20 -19.62
N HIS A 109 24.54 0.84 -19.03
CA HIS A 109 25.93 1.22 -19.31
C HIS A 109 26.96 0.20 -18.79
N CYS A 110 26.61 -0.55 -17.75
CA CYS A 110 27.45 -1.64 -17.25
C CYS A 110 27.16 -3.00 -17.93
N LYS A 111 26.22 -3.04 -18.88
CA LYS A 111 25.82 -4.26 -19.62
C LYS A 111 25.37 -5.37 -18.69
N VAL A 112 24.58 -5.05 -17.65
CA VAL A 112 24.01 -6.06 -16.75
C VAL A 112 23.05 -6.95 -17.55
N PRO A 113 23.14 -8.29 -17.43
CA PRO A 113 22.38 -9.23 -18.25
C PRO A 113 20.86 -9.06 -18.12
N VAL A 114 20.35 -8.94 -16.88
CA VAL A 114 18.93 -8.83 -16.60
C VAL A 114 18.62 -7.51 -15.89
N ILE A 115 17.73 -6.71 -16.48
CA ILE A 115 17.29 -5.43 -15.93
C ILE A 115 15.78 -5.49 -15.71
N VAL A 116 15.34 -5.37 -14.46
CA VAL A 116 13.94 -5.40 -14.04
C VAL A 116 13.55 -4.08 -13.39
N HIS A 117 12.33 -3.62 -13.62
CA HIS A 117 11.80 -2.44 -12.97
C HIS A 117 10.37 -2.65 -12.47
N THR A 118 10.11 -2.35 -11.20
CA THR A 118 8.75 -2.36 -10.62
C THR A 118 8.20 -0.94 -10.51
N PHE A 119 7.03 -0.72 -11.11
CA PHE A 119 6.21 0.46 -10.88
C PHE A 119 5.35 0.26 -9.63
N HIS A 120 5.60 1.04 -8.56
CA HIS A 120 4.76 1.10 -7.35
C HIS A 120 3.63 2.14 -7.43
N GLY A 121 3.51 2.79 -8.52
CA GLY A 121 2.67 3.90 -8.91
C GLY A 121 3.36 4.64 -10.05
N HIS A 122 2.67 5.53 -10.71
CA HIS A 122 3.30 6.34 -11.76
C HIS A 122 2.78 7.77 -11.73
N VAL A 123 3.65 8.67 -12.16
CA VAL A 123 3.42 10.13 -12.13
C VAL A 123 2.71 10.66 -13.38
N PHE A 124 2.14 9.77 -14.22
CA PHE A 124 1.57 10.15 -15.51
C PHE A 124 0.16 10.74 -15.41
N HIS A 125 -0.54 10.54 -14.28
CA HIS A 125 -1.81 11.17 -13.99
C HIS A 125 -1.59 12.46 -13.18
N SER A 126 -1.91 13.60 -13.76
CA SER A 126 -2.15 14.91 -13.12
C SER A 126 -1.08 15.51 -12.19
N TYR A 127 0.10 14.89 -12.04
CA TYR A 127 1.17 15.44 -11.18
C TYR A 127 1.98 16.55 -11.85
N PHE A 128 2.03 16.57 -13.20
CA PHE A 128 2.84 17.51 -13.96
C PHE A 128 2.08 18.04 -15.18
N GLY A 129 2.45 19.25 -15.63
CA GLY A 129 1.95 19.78 -16.91
C GLY A 129 2.30 18.90 -18.11
N LYS A 130 1.55 19.02 -19.20
CA LYS A 130 1.62 18.17 -20.41
C LYS A 130 3.05 17.95 -20.95
N LEU A 131 3.88 18.99 -20.99
CA LEU A 131 5.26 18.89 -21.49
C LEU A 131 6.17 18.05 -20.60
N LYS A 132 6.12 18.25 -19.27
CA LYS A 132 6.88 17.43 -18.33
C LYS A 132 6.44 15.96 -18.36
N THR A 133 5.14 15.71 -18.43
CA THR A 133 4.60 14.35 -18.55
C THR A 133 5.06 13.67 -19.84
N ALA A 134 5.09 14.37 -20.97
CA ALA A 134 5.60 13.83 -22.24
C ALA A 134 7.10 13.50 -22.17
N PHE A 135 7.89 14.35 -21.53
CA PHE A 135 9.32 14.12 -21.30
C PHE A 135 9.56 12.86 -20.43
N TYR A 136 8.84 12.73 -19.30
CA TYR A 136 8.97 11.53 -18.44
C TYR A 136 8.53 10.25 -19.18
N LYS A 137 7.45 10.30 -19.97
CA LYS A 137 7.02 9.15 -20.78
C LYS A 137 8.10 8.75 -21.80
N THR A 138 8.80 9.71 -22.41
CA THR A 138 9.86 9.43 -23.38
C THR A 138 11.05 8.74 -22.69
N ILE A 139 11.47 9.23 -21.54
CA ILE A 139 12.53 8.58 -20.74
C ILE A 139 12.12 7.16 -20.35
N GLU A 140 10.91 6.99 -19.82
CA GLU A 140 10.43 5.69 -19.40
C GLU A 140 10.33 4.67 -20.55
N ARG A 141 9.87 5.11 -21.74
CA ARG A 141 9.86 4.26 -22.96
C ARG A 141 11.26 3.83 -23.36
N TYR A 142 12.22 4.77 -23.32
CA TYR A 142 13.62 4.46 -23.64
C TYR A 142 14.19 3.41 -22.67
N LEU A 143 13.97 3.58 -21.37
CA LEU A 143 14.44 2.67 -20.32
C LEU A 143 13.71 1.32 -20.38
N ALA A 144 12.38 1.34 -20.57
CA ALA A 144 11.57 0.13 -20.68
C ALA A 144 11.96 -0.71 -21.91
N LYS A 145 12.29 -0.07 -23.04
CA LYS A 145 12.79 -0.78 -24.25
C LYS A 145 14.05 -1.59 -23.94
N ARG A 146 14.92 -1.08 -23.04
CA ARG A 146 16.20 -1.69 -22.65
C ARG A 146 16.14 -2.53 -21.37
N SER A 147 15.03 -2.51 -20.67
CA SER A 147 14.80 -3.42 -19.54
C SER A 147 14.41 -4.81 -20.05
N THR A 148 14.77 -5.86 -19.34
CA THR A 148 14.38 -7.24 -19.64
C THR A 148 12.91 -7.47 -19.31
N ALA A 149 12.46 -6.99 -18.14
CA ALA A 149 11.07 -7.08 -17.71
C ALA A 149 10.63 -5.82 -16.96
N ILE A 150 9.33 -5.53 -17.04
CA ILE A 150 8.64 -4.49 -16.26
C ILE A 150 7.63 -5.18 -15.37
N ILE A 151 7.53 -4.75 -14.12
CA ILE A 151 6.56 -5.28 -13.16
C ILE A 151 5.54 -4.19 -12.85
N ALA A 152 4.27 -4.54 -13.05
CA ALA A 152 3.11 -3.80 -12.59
C ALA A 152 2.54 -4.48 -11.33
N ILE A 153 2.02 -3.71 -10.38
CA ILE A 153 1.47 -4.23 -9.14
C ILE A 153 -0.02 -4.59 -9.23
N SER A 154 -0.66 -4.28 -10.37
CA SER A 154 -2.06 -4.62 -10.64
C SER A 154 -2.33 -4.76 -12.13
N ASN A 155 -3.45 -5.41 -12.50
CA ASN A 155 -3.88 -5.52 -13.88
C ASN A 155 -4.24 -4.16 -14.47
N LYS A 156 -4.88 -3.28 -13.70
CA LYS A 156 -5.16 -1.90 -14.08
C LYS A 156 -3.89 -1.17 -14.46
N GLN A 157 -2.86 -1.24 -13.62
CA GLN A 157 -1.57 -0.61 -13.91
C GLN A 157 -0.89 -1.21 -15.16
N LYS A 158 -1.00 -2.52 -15.38
CA LYS A 158 -0.51 -3.16 -16.62
C LYS A 158 -1.20 -2.57 -17.85
N THR A 159 -2.52 -2.42 -17.83
CA THR A 159 -3.29 -1.80 -18.91
C THR A 159 -2.88 -0.34 -19.14
N GLU A 160 -2.74 0.43 -18.06
CA GLU A 160 -2.28 1.82 -18.14
C GLU A 160 -0.89 1.93 -18.79
N LEU A 161 0.06 1.11 -18.34
CA LEU A 161 1.44 1.14 -18.86
C LEU A 161 1.54 0.66 -20.29
N SER A 162 0.74 -0.34 -20.71
CA SER A 162 0.82 -0.89 -22.08
C SER A 162 -0.04 -0.15 -23.09
N GLU A 163 -1.29 0.17 -22.74
CA GLU A 163 -2.29 0.65 -23.71
C GLU A 163 -2.46 2.17 -23.66
N ILE A 164 -2.56 2.75 -22.46
CA ILE A 164 -2.83 4.18 -22.27
C ILE A 164 -1.54 5.00 -22.45
N PHE A 165 -0.50 4.67 -21.70
CA PHE A 165 0.76 5.44 -21.71
C PHE A 165 1.78 4.89 -22.70
N LYS A 166 1.58 3.66 -23.21
CA LYS A 166 2.45 2.99 -24.18
C LYS A 166 3.92 3.03 -23.75
N ILE A 167 4.19 2.66 -22.50
CA ILE A 167 5.53 2.61 -21.92
C ILE A 167 6.28 1.36 -22.39
N ALA A 168 5.62 0.20 -22.36
CA ALA A 168 6.16 -1.08 -22.83
C ALA A 168 5.06 -1.95 -23.45
N PRO A 169 5.39 -2.89 -24.34
CA PRO A 169 4.44 -3.86 -24.86
C PRO A 169 3.96 -4.79 -23.75
N LYS A 170 2.72 -5.28 -23.87
CA LYS A 170 1.99 -6.04 -22.83
C LYS A 170 2.73 -7.30 -22.39
N GLU A 171 3.44 -7.95 -23.32
CA GLU A 171 4.21 -9.19 -23.08
C GLU A 171 5.42 -8.97 -22.17
N LYS A 172 5.94 -7.76 -22.13
CA LYS A 172 7.07 -7.36 -21.30
C LYS A 172 6.64 -6.98 -19.88
N ILE A 173 5.34 -6.80 -19.64
CA ILE A 173 4.80 -6.35 -18.37
C ILE A 173 4.19 -7.54 -17.61
N HIS A 174 4.83 -7.91 -16.51
CA HIS A 174 4.37 -8.94 -15.58
C HIS A 174 3.59 -8.30 -14.46
N VAL A 175 2.45 -8.90 -14.07
CA VAL A 175 1.68 -8.43 -12.91
C VAL A 175 2.12 -9.23 -11.68
N ILE A 176 2.76 -8.55 -10.75
CA ILE A 176 3.15 -9.11 -9.45
C ILE A 176 2.66 -8.13 -8.36
N PRO A 177 1.52 -8.41 -7.73
CA PRO A 177 1.00 -7.57 -6.66
C PRO A 177 1.96 -7.46 -5.48
N LEU A 178 1.84 -6.40 -4.70
CA LEU A 178 2.61 -6.20 -3.46
C LEU A 178 2.37 -7.36 -2.48
N GLY A 179 3.32 -7.59 -1.59
CA GLY A 179 3.24 -8.60 -0.55
C GLY A 179 3.44 -8.01 0.83
N PHE A 180 2.66 -8.50 1.80
CA PHE A 180 2.65 -8.02 3.19
C PHE A 180 2.75 -9.20 4.15
N ASP A 181 3.23 -8.94 5.37
CA ASP A 181 3.09 -9.91 6.46
C ASP A 181 1.66 -9.82 7.01
N LEU A 182 0.83 -10.74 6.52
CA LEU A 182 -0.57 -10.82 6.90
C LEU A 182 -0.82 -11.84 8.04
N THR A 183 0.20 -12.54 8.50
CA THR A 183 0.07 -13.59 9.53
C THR A 183 -0.51 -13.02 10.83
N ARG A 184 -0.05 -11.84 11.25
CA ARG A 184 -0.53 -11.18 12.47
C ARG A 184 -2.04 -10.88 12.48
N PHE A 185 -2.66 -10.75 11.29
CA PHE A 185 -4.10 -10.52 11.16
C PHE A 185 -4.93 -11.81 11.23
N THR A 186 -4.30 -12.98 11.27
CA THR A 186 -4.99 -14.27 11.30
C THR A 186 -4.92 -14.97 12.66
N ILE A 187 -4.07 -14.49 13.55
CA ILE A 187 -3.84 -15.07 14.88
C ILE A 187 -4.46 -14.22 16.00
N ASN A 188 -4.74 -14.84 17.14
CA ASN A 188 -5.24 -14.17 18.36
C ASN A 188 -6.52 -13.34 18.15
N LYS A 189 -7.33 -13.65 17.14
CA LYS A 189 -8.51 -12.85 16.74
C LYS A 189 -9.49 -12.65 17.88
N GLU A 190 -9.88 -13.72 18.56
CA GLU A 190 -10.87 -13.67 19.65
C GLU A 190 -10.36 -12.88 20.85
N GLN A 191 -9.09 -13.11 21.24
CA GLN A 191 -8.47 -12.39 22.35
C GLN A 191 -8.37 -10.89 22.04
N ASN A 192 -7.83 -10.52 20.88
CA ASN A 192 -7.72 -9.14 20.46
C ASN A 192 -9.09 -8.47 20.36
N ARG A 193 -10.10 -9.18 19.84
CA ARG A 193 -11.48 -8.69 19.76
C ARG A 193 -12.04 -8.39 21.14
N LYS A 194 -11.86 -9.32 22.07
CA LYS A 194 -12.32 -9.16 23.45
C LYS A 194 -11.67 -7.94 24.11
N GLU A 195 -10.35 -7.84 24.05
CA GLU A 195 -9.59 -6.74 24.67
C GLU A 195 -9.97 -5.37 24.07
N PHE A 196 -10.13 -5.29 22.75
CA PHE A 196 -10.56 -4.05 22.09
C PHE A 196 -11.96 -3.66 22.55
N ARG A 197 -12.90 -4.60 22.55
CA ARG A 197 -14.29 -4.33 22.92
C ARG A 197 -14.44 -3.96 24.40
N GLU A 198 -13.69 -4.58 25.28
CA GLU A 198 -13.64 -4.21 26.71
C GLU A 198 -13.06 -2.80 26.90
N LYS A 199 -11.95 -2.47 26.21
CA LYS A 199 -11.33 -1.14 26.27
C LYS A 199 -12.31 -0.02 25.89
N TYR A 200 -13.09 -0.24 24.82
CA TYR A 200 -14.01 0.76 24.28
C TYR A 200 -15.47 0.59 24.74
N ASN A 201 -15.70 -0.24 25.76
CA ASN A 201 -17.02 -0.52 26.35
C ASN A 201 -18.08 -0.88 25.30
N LEU A 202 -17.74 -1.81 24.39
CA LEU A 202 -18.63 -2.28 23.32
C LEU A 202 -19.35 -3.54 23.79
N HIS A 203 -20.64 -3.45 24.03
CA HIS A 203 -21.48 -4.60 24.39
C HIS A 203 -21.68 -5.53 23.17
N ASP A 204 -22.11 -6.77 23.43
CA ASP A 204 -22.44 -7.73 22.38
C ASP A 204 -23.57 -7.22 21.50
N GLY A 205 -23.40 -7.38 20.19
CA GLY A 205 -24.34 -6.89 19.18
C GLY A 205 -24.15 -5.43 18.75
N LEU A 206 -23.33 -4.61 19.45
CA LEU A 206 -22.96 -3.27 18.97
C LEU A 206 -21.99 -3.40 17.79
N ILE A 207 -22.28 -2.75 16.67
CA ILE A 207 -21.45 -2.79 15.45
C ILE A 207 -20.33 -1.75 15.56
N ALA A 208 -19.09 -2.20 15.49
CA ALA A 208 -17.91 -1.34 15.47
C ALA A 208 -17.48 -1.03 14.02
N ILE A 209 -17.57 0.23 13.61
CA ILE A 209 -17.25 0.69 12.26
C ILE A 209 -15.95 1.50 12.34
N GLY A 210 -14.92 1.15 11.57
CA GLY A 210 -13.63 1.84 11.62
C GLY A 210 -13.17 2.39 10.28
N ILE A 211 -12.46 3.53 10.35
CA ILE A 211 -11.61 4.03 9.27
C ILE A 211 -10.18 4.12 9.78
N ILE A 212 -9.22 3.57 9.02
CA ILE A 212 -7.82 3.46 9.44
C ILE A 212 -6.93 4.19 8.45
N GLY A 213 -6.16 5.17 8.93
CA GLY A 213 -5.18 5.87 8.11
C GLY A 213 -4.86 7.27 8.62
N ARG A 214 -3.89 7.90 7.97
CA ARG A 214 -3.51 9.27 8.28
C ARG A 214 -4.66 10.24 8.01
N LEU A 215 -4.91 11.18 8.93
CA LEU A 215 -5.90 12.24 8.75
C LEU A 215 -5.34 13.31 7.79
N ALA A 216 -5.60 13.11 6.50
CA ALA A 216 -5.13 13.96 5.41
C ALA A 216 -6.27 14.20 4.39
N PRO A 217 -6.25 15.30 3.62
CA PRO A 217 -7.34 15.65 2.71
C PRO A 217 -7.68 14.53 1.71
N ILE A 218 -6.67 13.82 1.21
CA ILE A 218 -6.85 12.72 0.26
C ILE A 218 -7.66 11.54 0.81
N LYS A 219 -7.69 11.34 2.14
CA LYS A 219 -8.42 10.26 2.81
C LYS A 219 -9.90 10.60 3.04
N ASN A 220 -10.28 11.88 2.89
CA ASN A 220 -11.68 12.34 2.87
C ASN A 220 -12.53 11.83 4.04
N HIS A 221 -12.04 11.98 5.27
CA HIS A 221 -12.77 11.57 6.48
C HIS A 221 -14.12 12.28 6.64
N GLY A 222 -14.32 13.42 5.98
CA GLY A 222 -15.63 14.11 5.93
C GLY A 222 -16.74 13.20 5.42
N LEU A 223 -16.50 12.43 4.34
CA LEU A 223 -17.48 11.46 3.83
C LEU A 223 -17.81 10.36 4.86
N PHE A 224 -16.84 9.95 5.66
CA PHE A 224 -17.08 9.00 6.75
C PHE A 224 -18.02 9.60 7.79
N ILE A 225 -17.78 10.84 8.27
CA ILE A 225 -18.66 11.49 9.25
C ILE A 225 -20.05 11.74 8.68
N GLU A 226 -20.16 12.17 7.42
CA GLU A 226 -21.45 12.31 6.73
C GLU A 226 -22.23 10.97 6.71
N SER A 227 -21.53 9.85 6.49
CA SER A 227 -22.15 8.52 6.47
C SER A 227 -22.64 8.09 7.86
N ILE A 228 -21.91 8.43 8.93
CA ILE A 228 -22.34 8.20 10.32
C ILE A 228 -23.58 9.04 10.66
N ALA A 229 -23.61 10.30 10.22
CA ALA A 229 -24.78 11.15 10.39
C ALA A 229 -26.01 10.61 9.62
N TYR A 230 -25.82 10.08 8.43
CA TYR A 230 -26.87 9.44 7.65
C TYR A 230 -27.44 8.20 8.37
N LEU A 231 -26.59 7.32 8.90
CA LEU A 231 -27.03 6.15 9.68
C LEU A 231 -27.90 6.56 10.86
N LYS A 232 -27.45 7.55 11.63
CA LYS A 232 -28.16 8.06 12.80
C LYS A 232 -29.53 8.64 12.42
N LYS A 233 -29.59 9.44 11.35
CA LYS A 233 -30.86 10.00 10.82
C LYS A 233 -31.80 8.92 10.29
N SER A 234 -31.25 7.81 9.78
CA SER A 234 -32.03 6.65 9.32
C SER A 234 -32.50 5.73 10.44
N GLY A 235 -32.31 6.11 11.72
CA GLY A 235 -32.73 5.33 12.88
C GLY A 235 -31.80 4.15 13.24
N VAL A 236 -30.64 4.05 12.63
CA VAL A 236 -29.63 3.05 13.00
C VAL A 236 -28.84 3.61 14.18
N THR A 237 -29.00 3.01 15.36
CA THR A 237 -28.38 3.48 16.61
C THR A 237 -27.44 2.46 17.25
N ASN A 238 -27.45 1.22 16.79
CA ASN A 238 -26.65 0.13 17.36
C ASN A 238 -25.27 0.02 16.71
N PHE A 239 -24.51 1.12 16.72
CA PHE A 239 -23.13 1.16 16.24
C PHE A 239 -22.27 2.13 17.06
N LYS A 240 -20.95 1.98 16.95
CA LYS A 240 -19.95 2.96 17.37
C LYS A 240 -18.89 3.09 16.29
N ALA A 241 -18.53 4.32 15.93
CA ALA A 241 -17.56 4.58 14.90
C ALA A 241 -16.17 4.90 15.48
N PHE A 242 -15.11 4.54 14.76
CA PHE A 242 -13.71 4.72 15.16
C PHE A 242 -12.91 5.37 14.06
N ILE A 243 -12.21 6.44 14.38
CA ILE A 243 -11.17 7.04 13.53
C ILE A 243 -9.82 6.66 14.13
N ILE A 244 -9.11 5.76 13.41
CA ILE A 244 -7.84 5.18 13.85
C ILE A 244 -6.72 5.80 13.02
N GLY A 245 -5.97 6.71 13.63
CA GLY A 245 -4.91 7.49 13.02
C GLY A 245 -4.91 8.92 13.52
N ASP A 246 -3.98 9.70 13.00
CA ASP A 246 -3.85 11.14 13.32
C ASP A 246 -3.33 11.91 12.10
N GLY A 247 -3.37 13.23 12.11
CA GLY A 247 -2.84 14.07 11.05
C GLY A 247 -3.49 15.45 10.97
N ASP A 248 -3.10 16.18 9.94
CA ASP A 248 -3.34 17.62 9.79
C ASP A 248 -4.83 18.02 9.66
N THR A 249 -5.69 17.08 9.24
CA THR A 249 -7.14 17.37 9.07
C THR A 249 -7.98 17.05 10.29
N ARG A 250 -7.39 16.73 11.44
CA ARG A 250 -8.13 16.34 12.64
C ARG A 250 -9.15 17.39 13.06
N THR A 251 -8.74 18.64 13.23
CA THR A 251 -9.63 19.74 13.63
C THR A 251 -10.82 19.89 12.66
N LEU A 252 -10.56 19.80 11.36
CA LEU A 252 -11.62 19.85 10.34
C LEU A 252 -12.63 18.70 10.48
N ILE A 253 -12.18 17.52 10.88
CA ILE A 253 -13.07 16.36 11.08
C ILE A 253 -13.91 16.55 12.33
N GLU A 254 -13.35 17.12 13.41
CA GLU A 254 -14.05 17.46 14.63
C GLU A 254 -15.13 18.54 14.37
N GLU A 255 -14.80 19.59 13.62
CA GLU A 255 -15.77 20.61 13.16
C GLU A 255 -16.92 20.00 12.32
N ASN A 256 -16.60 19.01 11.45
CA ASN A 256 -17.62 18.28 10.70
C ASN A 256 -18.53 17.46 11.62
N CYS A 257 -18.01 16.83 12.67
CA CYS A 257 -18.83 16.15 13.68
C CYS A 257 -19.82 17.12 14.33
N GLU A 258 -19.34 18.28 14.79
CA GLU A 258 -20.15 19.30 15.43
C GLU A 258 -21.27 19.81 14.50
N SER A 259 -20.91 20.13 13.25
CA SER A 259 -21.87 20.66 12.25
C SER A 259 -22.99 19.66 11.91
N LEU A 260 -22.73 18.37 12.04
CA LEU A 260 -23.67 17.29 11.73
C LEU A 260 -24.36 16.71 12.97
N GLY A 261 -24.08 17.22 14.16
CA GLY A 261 -24.64 16.77 15.44
C GLY A 261 -24.15 15.37 15.83
N ILE A 262 -22.91 15.03 15.46
CA ILE A 262 -22.22 13.79 15.82
C ILE A 262 -21.38 14.02 17.06
N THR A 263 -21.64 13.26 18.11
CA THR A 263 -20.84 13.31 19.33
C THR A 263 -19.53 12.56 19.16
N TYR A 264 -18.44 13.12 19.69
CA TYR A 264 -17.12 12.50 19.58
C TYR A 264 -16.29 12.66 20.85
N SER A 265 -15.31 11.78 21.05
CA SER A 265 -14.37 11.84 22.18
C SER A 265 -13.06 11.13 21.86
N ASN A 266 -12.03 11.42 22.64
CA ASN A 266 -10.77 10.66 22.69
C ASN A 266 -10.74 9.64 23.82
N ASN A 267 -11.67 9.74 24.76
CA ASN A 267 -11.75 8.80 25.87
C ASN A 267 -12.47 7.53 25.43
N PRO A 268 -11.82 6.35 25.52
CA PRO A 268 -12.38 5.08 25.06
C PRO A 268 -13.70 4.69 25.73
N LYS A 269 -13.96 5.20 26.93
CA LYS A 269 -15.15 4.80 27.74
C LYS A 269 -16.37 5.70 27.51
N ASP A 270 -16.21 6.82 26.79
CA ASP A 270 -17.31 7.75 26.60
C ASP A 270 -18.39 7.16 25.69
N ASN A 271 -19.63 7.46 26.03
CA ASN A 271 -20.78 7.05 25.24
C ASN A 271 -21.06 8.10 24.14
N VAL A 272 -20.30 8.04 23.06
CA VAL A 272 -20.36 8.97 21.91
C VAL A 272 -20.46 8.18 20.61
N ASP A 273 -20.85 8.87 19.54
CA ASP A 273 -20.99 8.26 18.20
C ASP A 273 -19.64 7.88 17.59
N VAL A 274 -18.60 8.72 17.81
CA VAL A 274 -17.26 8.56 17.20
C VAL A 274 -16.16 8.64 18.25
N ILE A 275 -15.26 7.67 18.24
CA ILE A 275 -14.02 7.67 19.04
C ILE A 275 -12.82 7.95 18.12
N PHE A 276 -12.05 8.98 18.47
CA PHE A 276 -10.72 9.23 17.89
C PHE A 276 -9.67 8.50 18.73
N THR A 277 -9.02 7.52 18.18
CA THR A 277 -8.05 6.70 18.92
C THR A 277 -6.62 7.19 18.86
N SER A 278 -6.32 8.17 17.95
CA SER A 278 -4.97 8.48 17.49
C SER A 278 -4.28 7.26 16.86
N TRP A 279 -2.94 7.23 16.77
CA TRP A 279 -2.22 6.11 16.20
C TRP A 279 -2.28 4.86 17.07
N ILE A 280 -2.59 3.72 16.44
CA ILE A 280 -2.50 2.39 17.04
C ILE A 280 -1.43 1.62 16.29
N THR A 281 -0.37 1.21 16.98
CA THR A 281 0.78 0.49 16.38
C THR A 281 0.45 -0.96 16.04
N ASN A 282 -0.34 -1.63 16.88
CA ASN A 282 -0.86 -2.99 16.67
C ASN A 282 -2.21 -2.93 15.95
N VAL A 283 -2.16 -2.62 14.65
CA VAL A 283 -3.36 -2.43 13.82
C VAL A 283 -4.24 -3.68 13.79
N GLU A 284 -3.65 -4.87 13.85
CA GLU A 284 -4.36 -6.15 13.93
C GLU A 284 -5.27 -6.25 15.15
N TRP A 285 -4.84 -5.73 16.30
CA TRP A 285 -5.67 -5.67 17.51
C TRP A 285 -6.92 -4.81 17.28
N ALA A 286 -6.75 -3.65 16.66
CA ALA A 286 -7.87 -2.77 16.34
C ALA A 286 -8.80 -3.40 15.29
N LEU A 287 -8.23 -3.96 14.20
CA LEU A 287 -9.01 -4.62 13.16
C LEU A 287 -9.84 -5.77 13.72
N HIS A 288 -9.29 -6.60 14.61
CA HIS A 288 -10.06 -7.69 15.22
C HIS A 288 -11.26 -7.19 16.03
N GLY A 289 -11.14 -6.02 16.65
CA GLY A 289 -12.23 -5.39 17.40
C GLY A 289 -13.35 -4.81 16.55
N LEU A 290 -13.02 -4.39 15.33
CA LEU A 290 -13.99 -3.84 14.38
C LEU A 290 -14.85 -4.93 13.74
N ASP A 291 -16.00 -4.51 13.19
CA ASP A 291 -16.91 -5.34 12.40
C ASP A 291 -16.89 -4.93 10.93
N ILE A 292 -16.84 -3.64 10.65
CA ILE A 292 -16.81 -3.06 9.31
C ILE A 292 -15.62 -2.10 9.22
N VAL A 293 -14.87 -2.18 8.14
CA VAL A 293 -13.80 -1.23 7.83
C VAL A 293 -14.19 -0.39 6.63
N THR A 294 -14.01 0.92 6.75
CA THR A 294 -14.34 1.85 5.69
C THR A 294 -13.09 2.51 5.11
N LEU A 295 -13.16 2.89 3.83
CA LEU A 295 -12.17 3.73 3.18
C LEU A 295 -12.89 4.74 2.29
N THR A 296 -12.68 6.03 2.54
CA THR A 296 -13.36 7.14 1.87
C THR A 296 -12.46 7.95 0.95
N SER A 297 -11.29 7.41 0.62
CA SER A 297 -10.24 8.11 -0.11
C SER A 297 -10.68 8.63 -1.47
N LEU A 298 -10.10 9.76 -1.88
CA LEU A 298 -10.28 10.36 -3.21
C LEU A 298 -9.32 9.74 -4.24
N ASN A 299 -8.22 9.16 -3.79
CA ASN A 299 -7.26 8.44 -4.62
C ASN A 299 -6.43 7.47 -3.79
N GLU A 300 -6.15 6.29 -4.35
CA GLU A 300 -5.31 5.26 -3.75
C GLU A 300 -4.40 4.61 -4.81
N GLY A 301 -3.23 4.16 -4.38
CA GLY A 301 -2.44 3.22 -5.17
C GLY A 301 -2.91 1.79 -4.91
N THR A 302 -2.25 1.11 -3.97
CA THR A 302 -2.70 -0.16 -3.39
C THR A 302 -3.10 0.10 -1.94
N PRO A 303 -4.40 0.08 -1.59
CA PRO A 303 -4.85 0.41 -0.24
C PRO A 303 -4.55 -0.75 0.72
N VAL A 304 -3.45 -0.63 1.46
CA VAL A 304 -2.98 -1.66 2.40
C VAL A 304 -4.02 -1.93 3.49
N SER A 305 -4.70 -0.90 3.98
CA SER A 305 -5.75 -1.05 5.01
C SER A 305 -6.90 -1.97 4.59
N ILE A 306 -7.23 -2.01 3.29
CA ILE A 306 -8.26 -2.93 2.76
C ILE A 306 -7.74 -4.37 2.72
N ILE A 307 -6.47 -4.56 2.38
CA ILE A 307 -5.84 -5.89 2.39
C ILE A 307 -5.78 -6.43 3.82
N GLU A 308 -5.34 -5.60 4.77
CA GLU A 308 -5.26 -5.93 6.19
C GLU A 308 -6.65 -6.21 6.81
N ALA A 309 -7.66 -5.41 6.44
CA ALA A 309 -9.04 -5.61 6.87
C ALA A 309 -9.57 -6.98 6.42
N GLN A 310 -9.37 -7.35 5.15
CA GLN A 310 -9.78 -8.66 4.64
C GLN A 310 -8.99 -9.80 5.29
N ALA A 311 -7.67 -9.64 5.51
CA ALA A 311 -6.87 -10.62 6.23
C ALA A 311 -7.34 -10.84 7.67
N ALA A 312 -7.89 -9.80 8.31
CA ALA A 312 -8.55 -9.88 9.61
C ALA A 312 -10.01 -10.38 9.54
N GLY A 313 -10.52 -10.74 8.37
CA GLY A 313 -11.89 -11.19 8.16
C GLY A 313 -12.94 -10.08 8.28
N LYS A 314 -12.62 -8.83 7.90
CA LYS A 314 -13.55 -7.71 8.03
C LYS A 314 -14.27 -7.40 6.73
N TYR A 315 -15.54 -7.01 6.85
CA TYR A 315 -16.30 -6.51 5.72
C TYR A 315 -15.90 -5.07 5.40
N VAL A 316 -15.80 -4.74 4.13
CA VAL A 316 -15.26 -3.45 3.67
C VAL A 316 -16.33 -2.62 2.97
N VAL A 317 -16.40 -1.33 3.27
CA VAL A 317 -17.16 -0.36 2.47
C VAL A 317 -16.21 0.74 2.02
N SER A 318 -16.05 0.91 0.72
CA SER A 318 -15.03 1.81 0.17
C SER A 318 -15.52 2.64 -0.99
N THR A 319 -14.89 3.81 -1.17
CA THR A 319 -14.95 4.52 -2.46
C THR A 319 -14.20 3.73 -3.52
N ASN A 320 -14.68 3.74 -4.77
CA ASN A 320 -14.04 3.05 -5.89
C ASN A 320 -12.97 3.92 -6.54
N VAL A 321 -11.74 3.89 -6.00
CA VAL A 321 -10.62 4.69 -6.49
C VAL A 321 -9.34 3.87 -6.63
N GLY A 322 -8.54 4.24 -7.62
CA GLY A 322 -7.21 3.62 -7.80
C GLY A 322 -7.25 2.12 -8.00
N GLY A 323 -6.48 1.39 -7.19
CA GLY A 323 -6.35 -0.07 -7.25
C GLY A 323 -7.29 -0.84 -6.31
N ILE A 324 -8.37 -0.24 -5.81
CA ILE A 324 -9.27 -0.89 -4.84
C ILE A 324 -9.94 -2.12 -5.43
N GLU A 325 -10.42 -2.08 -6.67
CA GLU A 325 -11.03 -3.24 -7.35
C GLU A 325 -10.08 -4.43 -7.47
N ASP A 326 -8.79 -4.18 -7.61
CA ASP A 326 -7.77 -5.24 -7.71
C ASP A 326 -7.50 -5.92 -6.35
N VAL A 327 -7.84 -5.26 -5.23
CA VAL A 327 -7.52 -5.75 -3.88
C VAL A 327 -8.74 -6.19 -3.06
N LEU A 328 -9.94 -5.74 -3.39
CA LEU A 328 -11.15 -6.13 -2.68
C LEU A 328 -11.77 -7.38 -3.30
N HIS A 329 -12.00 -8.41 -2.48
CA HIS A 329 -12.76 -9.57 -2.89
C HIS A 329 -14.24 -9.19 -3.11
N PRO A 330 -14.87 -9.59 -4.24
CA PRO A 330 -16.22 -9.12 -4.60
C PRO A 330 -17.31 -9.38 -3.54
N HIS A 331 -17.18 -10.46 -2.77
CA HIS A 331 -18.14 -10.80 -1.72
C HIS A 331 -17.81 -10.21 -0.35
N CYS A 332 -16.63 -9.58 -0.18
CA CYS A 332 -16.17 -9.13 1.12
C CYS A 332 -16.30 -7.63 1.31
N GLY A 333 -17.00 -6.94 0.42
CA GLY A 333 -17.24 -5.52 0.55
C GLY A 333 -18.09 -4.91 -0.54
N LEU A 334 -18.38 -3.63 -0.38
CA LEU A 334 -19.17 -2.81 -1.29
C LEU A 334 -18.38 -1.58 -1.72
N LEU A 335 -18.46 -1.25 -2.99
CA LEU A 335 -17.81 -0.10 -3.59
C LEU A 335 -18.84 0.95 -4.03
N SER A 336 -18.46 2.21 -3.93
CA SER A 336 -19.26 3.36 -4.40
C SER A 336 -18.36 4.33 -5.16
N GLU A 337 -18.85 4.91 -6.23
CA GLU A 337 -18.14 5.98 -6.92
C GLU A 337 -17.96 7.20 -6.01
N VAL A 338 -16.83 7.89 -6.11
CA VAL A 338 -16.52 9.06 -5.25
C VAL A 338 -17.57 10.16 -5.37
N ALA A 339 -18.15 10.34 -6.54
CA ALA A 339 -19.18 11.34 -6.79
C ALA A 339 -20.54 10.94 -6.21
N ASP A 340 -20.75 9.66 -5.87
CA ASP A 340 -22.02 9.15 -5.36
C ASP A 340 -21.95 8.87 -3.85
N LYS A 341 -21.96 9.95 -3.07
CA LYS A 341 -21.99 9.88 -1.61
C LYS A 341 -23.17 9.06 -1.09
N ARG A 342 -24.33 9.15 -1.75
CA ARG A 342 -25.53 8.45 -1.31
C ARG A 342 -25.37 6.94 -1.40
N SER A 343 -24.79 6.44 -2.51
CA SER A 343 -24.45 5.02 -2.65
C SER A 343 -23.51 4.55 -1.53
N PHE A 344 -22.54 5.35 -1.13
CA PHE A 344 -21.65 5.02 -0.01
C PHE A 344 -22.43 4.89 1.31
N PHE A 345 -23.34 5.81 1.62
CA PHE A 345 -24.15 5.76 2.83
C PHE A 345 -25.07 4.53 2.86
N GLU A 346 -25.74 4.25 1.75
CA GLU A 346 -26.61 3.08 1.61
C GLU A 346 -25.82 1.76 1.69
N ASN A 347 -24.61 1.73 1.13
CA ASN A 347 -23.72 0.57 1.22
C ASN A 347 -23.24 0.33 2.66
N LEU A 348 -22.96 1.40 3.42
CA LEU A 348 -22.61 1.26 4.83
C LEU A 348 -23.80 0.74 5.65
N GLN A 349 -25.00 1.22 5.38
CA GLN A 349 -26.24 0.73 6.02
C GLN A 349 -26.51 -0.74 5.69
N LYS A 350 -26.33 -1.16 4.42
CA LYS A 350 -26.42 -2.56 4.01
C LYS A 350 -25.39 -3.44 4.72
N ALA A 351 -24.14 -2.97 4.85
CA ALA A 351 -23.08 -3.70 5.53
C ALA A 351 -23.42 -4.01 7.00
N ILE A 352 -24.05 -3.06 7.71
CA ILE A 352 -24.52 -3.26 9.09
C ILE A 352 -25.57 -4.38 9.16
N THR A 353 -26.49 -4.42 8.20
CA THR A 353 -27.53 -5.46 8.12
C THR A 353 -26.94 -6.83 7.74
N TYR A 354 -25.99 -6.83 6.81
CA TYR A 354 -25.31 -8.03 6.31
C TYR A 354 -24.46 -8.72 7.39
N LYS A 355 -23.77 -7.94 8.25
CA LYS A 355 -22.90 -8.46 9.31
C LYS A 355 -23.58 -9.42 10.28
N LYS A 356 -24.89 -9.37 10.40
CA LYS A 356 -25.67 -10.28 11.26
C LYS A 356 -25.65 -11.75 10.78
N ASN A 357 -25.11 -12.06 9.57
CA ASN A 357 -25.35 -13.35 8.90
C ASN A 357 -24.10 -14.07 8.31
N THR A 358 -22.82 -13.65 8.55
CA THR A 358 -21.77 -14.11 7.61
C THR A 358 -20.39 -14.45 8.19
N THR A 359 -20.26 -15.62 8.78
CA THR A 359 -18.95 -16.26 9.08
C THR A 359 -18.21 -16.70 7.79
N GLN A 360 -18.92 -17.11 6.76
CA GLN A 360 -18.32 -17.61 5.52
C GLN A 360 -17.61 -16.51 4.72
N THR A 361 -18.16 -15.32 4.61
CA THR A 361 -17.56 -14.18 3.90
C THR A 361 -16.26 -13.71 4.56
N GLU A 362 -16.20 -13.77 5.89
CA GLU A 362 -14.98 -13.44 6.65
C GLU A 362 -13.83 -14.38 6.27
N LEU A 363 -14.11 -15.70 6.16
CA LEU A 363 -13.12 -16.69 5.74
C LEU A 363 -12.70 -16.55 4.26
N GLU A 364 -13.62 -16.16 3.39
CA GLU A 364 -13.31 -15.91 1.97
C GLU A 364 -12.37 -14.72 1.81
N GLY A 365 -12.63 -13.62 2.50
CA GLY A 365 -11.78 -12.42 2.50
C GLY A 365 -10.35 -12.71 3.03
N GLU A 366 -10.25 -13.45 4.12
CA GLU A 366 -8.97 -13.87 4.68
C GLU A 366 -8.17 -14.73 3.71
N LYS A 367 -8.78 -15.79 3.16
CA LYS A 367 -8.14 -16.67 2.18
C LYS A 367 -7.69 -15.90 0.94
N TRP A 368 -8.54 -14.99 0.45
CA TRP A 368 -8.21 -14.13 -0.67
C TRP A 368 -6.99 -13.26 -0.38
N ALA A 369 -7.02 -12.51 0.72
CA ALA A 369 -5.92 -11.62 1.10
C ALA A 369 -4.59 -12.38 1.24
N LEU A 370 -4.60 -13.53 1.93
CA LEU A 370 -3.41 -14.37 2.11
C LEU A 370 -2.88 -14.92 0.77
N SER A 371 -3.79 -15.40 -0.10
CA SER A 371 -3.39 -16.00 -1.37
C SER A 371 -2.86 -14.99 -2.38
N LYS A 372 -3.31 -13.73 -2.32
CA LYS A 372 -2.98 -12.69 -3.29
C LYS A 372 -1.92 -11.71 -2.81
N PHE A 373 -1.86 -11.44 -1.51
CA PHE A 373 -1.08 -10.34 -0.95
C PHE A 373 -0.11 -10.74 0.16
N SER A 374 0.09 -12.04 0.45
CA SER A 374 1.15 -12.47 1.37
C SER A 374 2.54 -12.23 0.77
N TYR A 375 3.52 -11.89 1.61
CA TYR A 375 4.89 -11.75 1.15
C TYR A 375 5.48 -13.06 0.63
N GLN A 376 5.04 -14.20 1.13
CA GLN A 376 5.45 -15.53 0.64
C GLN A 376 5.07 -15.71 -0.84
N ARG A 377 3.83 -15.32 -1.22
CA ARG A 377 3.41 -15.31 -2.62
C ARG A 377 4.26 -14.37 -3.45
N LEU A 378 4.47 -13.11 -2.98
CA LEU A 378 5.34 -12.14 -3.66
C LEU A 378 6.74 -12.69 -3.94
N VAL A 379 7.35 -13.31 -2.93
CA VAL A 379 8.70 -13.92 -3.04
C VAL A 379 8.69 -15.06 -4.05
N ASN A 380 7.67 -15.92 -4.02
CA ASN A 380 7.55 -17.04 -4.95
C ASN A 380 7.38 -16.57 -6.41
N ASP A 381 6.48 -15.62 -6.66
CA ASP A 381 6.27 -15.06 -7.99
C ASP A 381 7.55 -14.40 -8.54
N MET A 382 8.26 -13.66 -7.69
CA MET A 382 9.50 -13.00 -8.07
C MET A 382 10.62 -14.02 -8.33
N ARG A 383 10.70 -15.10 -7.51
CA ARG A 383 11.63 -16.20 -7.70
C ARG A 383 11.44 -16.85 -9.07
N GLN A 384 10.21 -17.19 -9.41
CA GLN A 384 9.87 -17.78 -10.71
C GLN A 384 10.26 -16.86 -11.87
N LEU A 385 9.92 -15.58 -11.77
CA LEU A 385 10.28 -14.59 -12.78
C LEU A 385 11.81 -14.49 -12.95
N TYR A 386 12.58 -14.38 -11.87
CA TYR A 386 14.02 -14.28 -11.94
C TYR A 386 14.67 -15.54 -12.54
N GLN A 387 14.21 -16.73 -12.14
CA GLN A 387 14.68 -18.00 -12.71
C GLN A 387 14.38 -18.09 -14.20
N GLN A 388 13.23 -17.61 -14.65
CA GLN A 388 12.86 -17.57 -16.05
C GLN A 388 13.76 -16.61 -16.86
N LEU A 389 13.96 -15.39 -16.32
CA LEU A 389 14.75 -14.36 -16.99
C LEU A 389 16.26 -14.72 -17.07
N THR A 390 16.81 -15.38 -16.04
CA THR A 390 18.23 -15.79 -16.03
C THR A 390 18.53 -17.00 -16.91
N LYS A 391 17.54 -17.85 -17.20
CA LYS A 391 17.70 -18.97 -18.14
C LYS A 391 17.69 -18.52 -19.62
N SER A 392 17.14 -17.33 -19.87
CA SER A 392 16.97 -16.79 -21.22
C SER A 392 18.16 -15.94 -21.69
N VAL A 393 19.17 -15.74 -20.85
CA VAL A 393 20.43 -15.03 -21.09
C VAL A 393 21.59 -16.03 -21.08
#